data_d2e933495a52d0a0d953524dc23b6017
#
_entry.id   d2e933495a52d0a0d953524dc23b6017
#
_cell.length_a   1.000
_cell.length_b   1.000
_cell.length_c   1.000
_cell.angle_alpha   90.00
_cell.angle_beta   90.00
_cell.angle_gamma   90.00
#
_symmetry.space_group_name_H-M   'P 1'
#
loop_
_entity.id
_entity.type
_entity.pdbx_description
1 polymer ?
#
loop_
_entity_poly.entity_id
_entity_poly.type
_entity_poly.pdbx_seq_one_letter_code
_entity_poly.pdbx_strand_id
1 'polypeptide(L)'
;IVFERETKLGDVIETGTILNAVPSVPLIGNLFFNKAPLHDGAVIIRDGMVYAAGCILPLTKRNNDVAIELGTRHRAGIGMSENSDAVVVIVSEETGQISIALGGVITRNFTRESLQGELANLLLEPEDLKSKGGFFASLWRNKNEK
;
A
#
# COMPACT_ATOMS: atom_id res chain seq x y z
N ILE A 1 -3.12 1.37 0.18
CA ILE A 1 -2.61 0.18 0.90
C ILE A 1 -1.41 0.60 1.72
N VAL A 2 -1.44 0.32 3.01
CA VAL A 2 -0.37 0.66 3.96
C VAL A 2 0.32 -0.62 4.41
N PHE A 3 1.63 -0.70 4.20
CA PHE A 3 2.46 -1.79 4.69
C PHE A 3 3.08 -1.37 6.03
N GLU A 4 2.59 -1.95 7.13
CA GLU A 4 3.16 -1.74 8.46
C GLU A 4 4.56 -2.37 8.54
N ARG A 5 5.49 -1.64 9.15
CA ARG A 5 6.86 -2.10 9.36
C ARG A 5 7.19 -2.13 10.85
N GLU A 6 8.23 -1.40 11.29
CA GLU A 6 8.64 -1.35 12.70
C GLU A 6 7.63 -0.58 13.56
N THR A 7 7.15 0.57 13.07
CA THR A 7 6.16 1.38 13.77
C THR A 7 4.80 0.70 13.72
N LYS A 8 4.22 0.38 14.85
CA LYS A 8 2.89 -0.21 14.94
C LYS A 8 1.80 0.83 14.71
N LEU A 9 0.80 0.46 13.94
CA LEU A 9 -0.27 1.35 13.48
C LEU A 9 -1.60 1.11 14.21
N GLY A 10 -1.53 0.76 15.51
CA GLY A 10 -2.70 0.41 16.31
C GLY A 10 -3.81 1.47 16.26
N ASP A 11 -3.45 2.74 16.41
CA ASP A 11 -4.41 3.85 16.40
C ASP A 11 -5.17 3.97 15.05
N VAL A 12 -4.47 3.73 13.95
CA VAL A 12 -5.07 3.74 12.61
C VAL A 12 -5.95 2.50 12.41
N ILE A 13 -5.49 1.35 12.85
CA ILE A 13 -6.22 0.07 12.73
C ILE A 13 -7.55 0.12 13.48
N GLU A 14 -7.59 0.76 14.65
CA GLU A 14 -8.82 0.91 15.45
C GLU A 14 -9.92 1.67 14.71
N THR A 15 -9.60 2.49 13.73
CA THR A 15 -10.58 3.23 12.94
C THR A 15 -11.27 2.38 11.88
N GLY A 16 -10.73 1.22 11.56
CA GLY A 16 -11.23 0.33 10.52
C GLY A 16 -11.80 -0.99 11.06
N THR A 17 -11.90 -1.96 10.18
CA THR A 17 -12.38 -3.31 10.47
C THR A 17 -11.23 -4.30 10.39
N ILE A 18 -11.04 -5.09 11.44
CA ILE A 18 -10.02 -6.16 11.47
C ILE A 18 -10.50 -7.34 10.63
N LEU A 19 -9.67 -7.78 9.70
CA LEU A 19 -9.92 -8.91 8.81
C LEU A 19 -9.02 -10.09 9.10
N ASN A 20 -7.74 -9.84 9.28
CA ASN A 20 -6.69 -10.85 9.47
C ASN A 20 -6.77 -11.98 8.42
N ALA A 21 -6.81 -11.59 7.16
CA ALA A 21 -7.05 -12.48 6.02
C ALA A 21 -5.80 -12.66 5.16
N VAL A 22 -5.70 -13.81 4.52
CA VAL A 22 -4.64 -14.09 3.54
C VAL A 22 -4.85 -13.21 2.29
N PRO A 23 -3.81 -12.49 1.83
CA PRO A 23 -3.92 -11.66 0.63
C PRO A 23 -4.25 -12.48 -0.62
N SER A 24 -5.13 -11.95 -1.44
CA SER A 24 -5.43 -12.49 -2.76
C SER A 24 -5.92 -11.37 -3.67
N VAL A 25 -5.80 -11.56 -4.97
CA VAL A 25 -6.32 -10.60 -5.95
C VAL A 25 -7.84 -10.41 -5.79
N PRO A 26 -8.66 -11.47 -5.63
CA PRO A 26 -10.09 -11.28 -5.41
C PRO A 26 -10.42 -10.54 -4.12
N LEU A 27 -9.70 -10.79 -3.02
CA LEU A 27 -9.94 -10.10 -1.76
C LEU A 27 -9.64 -8.59 -1.89
N ILE A 28 -8.48 -8.24 -2.39
CA ILE A 28 -8.08 -6.84 -2.58
C ILE A 28 -9.04 -6.14 -3.55
N GLY A 29 -9.41 -6.79 -4.64
CA GLY A 29 -10.38 -6.26 -5.59
C GLY A 29 -11.75 -5.99 -4.97
N ASN A 30 -12.24 -6.88 -4.11
CA ASN A 30 -13.48 -6.69 -3.37
C ASN A 30 -13.41 -5.55 -2.35
N LEU A 31 -12.30 -5.44 -1.63
CA LEU A 31 -12.13 -4.38 -0.63
C LEU A 31 -12.16 -2.98 -1.26
N PHE A 32 -11.60 -2.82 -2.46
CA PHE A 32 -11.57 -1.54 -3.16
C PHE A 32 -12.67 -1.38 -4.22
N PHE A 33 -13.57 -2.33 -4.31
CA PHE A 33 -14.70 -2.20 -5.24
C PHE A 33 -15.55 -0.98 -4.89
N ASN A 34 -15.85 -0.16 -5.90
CA ASN A 34 -16.60 1.09 -5.68
C ASN A 34 -17.93 0.83 -4.98
N LYS A 35 -18.23 1.60 -3.96
CA LYS A 35 -19.40 1.48 -3.06
C LYS A 35 -19.42 0.23 -2.16
N ALA A 36 -18.38 -0.60 -2.18
CA ALA A 36 -18.26 -1.65 -1.16
C ALA A 36 -18.11 -1.04 0.24
N PRO A 37 -18.63 -1.67 1.30
CA PRO A 37 -18.63 -1.07 2.65
C PRO A 37 -17.26 -0.66 3.17
N LEU A 38 -16.18 -1.33 2.75
CA LEU A 38 -14.81 -1.08 3.21
C LEU A 38 -13.94 -0.38 2.16
N HIS A 39 -14.51 0.10 1.04
CA HIS A 39 -13.71 0.70 -0.05
C HIS A 39 -13.13 2.06 0.31
N ASP A 40 -13.79 2.82 1.15
CA ASP A 40 -13.35 4.13 1.59
C ASP A 40 -12.45 3.99 2.82
N GLY A 41 -11.23 4.43 2.71
CA GLY A 41 -10.19 4.23 3.70
C GLY A 41 -9.07 3.31 3.20
N ALA A 42 -8.13 3.01 4.09
CA ALA A 42 -6.94 2.26 3.76
C ALA A 42 -7.04 0.79 4.18
N VAL A 43 -6.35 -0.05 3.43
CA VAL A 43 -6.06 -1.44 3.80
C VAL A 43 -4.69 -1.47 4.48
N ILE A 44 -4.59 -2.11 5.64
CA ILE A 44 -3.35 -2.29 6.37
C ILE A 44 -2.84 -3.71 6.20
N ILE A 45 -1.61 -3.82 5.72
CA ILE A 45 -0.89 -5.10 5.63
C ILE A 45 0.05 -5.21 6.82
N ARG A 46 -0.10 -6.26 7.61
CA ARG A 46 0.74 -6.59 8.77
C ARG A 46 1.19 -8.04 8.66
N ASP A 47 2.50 -8.27 8.77
CA ASP A 47 3.08 -9.62 8.74
C ASP A 47 2.61 -10.46 7.53
N GLY A 48 2.51 -9.81 6.36
CA GLY A 48 2.08 -10.47 5.13
C GLY A 48 0.58 -10.75 5.02
N MET A 49 -0.24 -10.28 6.00
CA MET A 49 -1.69 -10.49 6.03
C MET A 49 -2.44 -9.20 5.74
N VAL A 50 -3.60 -9.30 5.12
CA VAL A 50 -4.57 -8.19 5.06
C VAL A 50 -5.20 -8.09 6.46
N TYR A 51 -4.62 -7.23 7.29
CA TYR A 51 -4.96 -7.18 8.70
C TYR A 51 -6.23 -6.37 8.97
N ALA A 52 -6.38 -5.22 8.33
CA ALA A 52 -7.54 -4.36 8.50
C ALA A 52 -7.87 -3.62 7.20
N ALA A 53 -9.10 -3.15 7.09
CA ALA A 53 -9.57 -2.35 5.95
C ALA A 53 -10.50 -1.22 6.42
N GLY A 54 -10.75 -0.26 5.55
CA GLY A 54 -11.57 0.91 5.88
C GLY A 54 -10.93 1.82 6.93
N CYS A 55 -9.60 1.80 7.06
CA CYS A 55 -8.89 2.56 8.08
C CYS A 55 -8.69 4.02 7.64
N ILE A 56 -8.79 4.95 8.60
CA ILE A 56 -8.64 6.37 8.38
C ILE A 56 -7.19 6.76 8.67
N LEU A 57 -6.50 7.31 7.66
CA LEU A 57 -5.13 7.76 7.78
C LEU A 57 -5.07 9.25 8.15
N PRO A 58 -4.02 9.69 8.87
CA PRO A 58 -3.80 11.10 9.10
C PRO A 58 -3.46 11.81 7.78
N LEU A 59 -4.05 12.99 7.55
CA LEU A 59 -3.72 13.81 6.39
C LEU A 59 -2.43 14.59 6.63
N THR A 60 -1.64 14.78 5.57
CA THR A 60 -0.47 15.65 5.67
C THR A 60 -0.89 17.09 5.99
N LYS A 61 -0.09 17.74 6.85
CA LYS A 61 -0.26 19.16 7.18
C LYS A 61 0.57 20.09 6.27
N ARG A 62 1.43 19.52 5.42
CA ARG A 62 2.28 20.28 4.50
C ARG A 62 1.51 20.68 3.25
N ASN A 63 0.84 21.82 3.30
CA ASN A 63 0.02 22.31 2.18
C ASN A 63 0.84 22.86 1.01
N ASN A 64 2.09 23.29 1.24
CA ASN A 64 2.90 23.96 0.23
C ASN A 64 3.73 23.00 -0.65
N ASP A 65 3.99 21.78 -0.17
CA ASP A 65 4.84 20.79 -0.84
C ASP A 65 4.04 19.74 -1.60
N VAL A 66 2.73 19.68 -1.36
CA VAL A 66 1.83 18.75 -2.02
C VAL A 66 1.14 19.47 -3.16
N ALA A 67 1.33 19.02 -4.38
CA ALA A 67 0.66 19.61 -5.54
C ALA A 67 -0.85 19.69 -5.30
N ILE A 68 -1.44 20.86 -5.61
CA ILE A 68 -2.87 21.12 -5.44
C ILE A 68 -3.72 20.07 -6.18
N GLU A 69 -3.17 19.46 -7.21
CA GLU A 69 -3.78 18.39 -8.01
C GLU A 69 -3.92 17.05 -7.27
N LEU A 70 -3.18 16.86 -6.17
CA LEU A 70 -3.24 15.62 -5.41
C LEU A 70 -4.48 15.57 -4.51
N GLY A 71 -5.27 14.53 -4.68
CA GLY A 71 -6.51 14.32 -3.93
C GLY A 71 -6.27 13.85 -2.50
N THR A 72 -7.37 13.61 -1.79
CA THR A 72 -7.38 13.21 -0.37
C THR A 72 -6.59 11.92 -0.13
N ARG A 73 -6.66 10.93 -1.02
CA ARG A 73 -5.93 9.67 -0.89
C ARG A 73 -4.41 9.85 -0.89
N HIS A 74 -3.91 10.72 -1.76
CA HIS A 74 -2.48 11.05 -1.80
C HIS A 74 -2.04 11.77 -0.52
N ARG A 75 -2.84 12.72 -0.06
CA ARG A 75 -2.56 13.47 1.17
C ARG A 75 -2.61 12.57 2.41
N ALA A 76 -3.52 11.60 2.43
CA ALA A 76 -3.60 10.60 3.49
C ALA A 76 -2.38 9.67 3.48
N GLY A 77 -1.96 9.23 2.31
CA GLY A 77 -0.75 8.40 2.17
C GLY A 77 0.51 9.13 2.60
N ILE A 78 0.67 10.37 2.21
CA ILE A 78 1.80 11.22 2.65
C ILE A 78 1.76 11.40 4.17
N GLY A 79 0.61 11.74 4.73
CA GLY A 79 0.43 11.94 6.17
C GLY A 79 0.77 10.69 6.98
N MET A 80 0.36 9.51 6.53
CA MET A 80 0.72 8.25 7.17
C MET A 80 2.23 8.01 7.12
N SER A 81 2.86 8.28 6.00
CA SER A 81 4.29 8.08 5.83
C SER A 81 5.14 9.10 6.61
N GLU A 82 4.60 10.26 6.95
CA GLU A 82 5.25 11.25 7.82
C GLU A 82 5.30 10.80 9.28
N ASN A 83 4.29 10.06 9.72
CA ASN A 83 4.08 9.69 11.12
C ASN A 83 4.55 8.26 11.45
N SER A 84 5.11 7.55 10.48
CA SER A 84 5.56 6.17 10.64
C SER A 84 6.62 5.81 9.61
N ASP A 85 7.20 4.63 9.74
CA ASP A 85 8.08 4.04 8.72
C ASP A 85 7.32 3.20 7.69
N ALA A 86 5.99 3.28 7.69
CA ALA A 86 5.15 2.52 6.76
C ALA A 86 5.40 2.90 5.30
N VAL A 87 5.30 1.92 4.43
CA VAL A 87 5.27 2.11 2.98
C VAL A 87 3.82 2.19 2.54
N VAL A 88 3.43 3.27 1.86
CA VAL A 88 2.05 3.49 1.43
C VAL A 88 1.96 3.48 -0.09
N VAL A 89 1.17 2.58 -0.64
CA VAL A 89 0.86 2.52 -2.07
C VAL A 89 -0.49 3.22 -2.30
N ILE A 90 -0.49 4.21 -3.19
CA ILE A 90 -1.68 4.98 -3.54
C ILE A 90 -1.99 4.77 -5.03
N VAL A 91 -3.25 4.45 -5.33
CA VAL A 91 -3.75 4.39 -6.71
C VAL A 91 -4.74 5.53 -6.91
N SER A 92 -4.50 6.37 -7.91
CA SER A 92 -5.39 7.48 -8.23
C SER A 92 -6.74 6.97 -8.75
N GLU A 93 -7.84 7.47 -8.19
CA GLU A 93 -9.19 7.18 -8.70
C GLU A 93 -9.42 7.71 -10.10
N GLU A 94 -8.82 8.86 -10.42
CA GLU A 94 -9.06 9.55 -11.70
C GLU A 94 -8.22 8.99 -12.83
N THR A 95 -6.95 8.66 -12.56
CA THR A 95 -5.97 8.32 -13.60
C THR A 95 -5.49 6.88 -13.56
N GLY A 96 -5.68 6.17 -12.44
CA GLY A 96 -5.08 4.86 -12.22
C GLY A 96 -3.57 4.87 -11.97
N GLN A 97 -2.95 6.05 -11.89
CA GLN A 97 -1.52 6.17 -11.60
C GLN A 97 -1.19 5.64 -10.22
N ILE A 98 -0.09 4.92 -10.15
CA ILE A 98 0.40 4.30 -8.92
C ILE A 98 1.54 5.15 -8.35
N SER A 99 1.45 5.41 -7.04
CA SER A 99 2.46 6.17 -6.29
C SER A 99 2.83 5.44 -5.02
N ILE A 100 4.03 5.72 -4.51
CA ILE A 100 4.48 5.28 -3.18
C ILE A 100 4.80 6.51 -2.35
N ALA A 101 4.27 6.55 -1.12
CA ALA A 101 4.66 7.51 -0.10
C ALA A 101 5.53 6.82 0.95
N LEU A 102 6.67 7.41 1.27
CA LEU A 102 7.62 6.93 2.25
C LEU A 102 8.35 8.11 2.88
N GLY A 103 8.38 8.18 4.20
CA GLY A 103 9.06 9.26 4.93
C GLY A 103 8.57 10.65 4.59
N GLY A 104 7.30 10.79 4.22
CA GLY A 104 6.71 12.06 3.81
C GLY A 104 6.97 12.45 2.35
N VAL A 105 7.65 11.61 1.58
CA VAL A 105 7.97 11.85 0.17
C VAL A 105 7.14 10.93 -0.71
N ILE A 106 6.50 11.49 -1.73
CA ILE A 106 5.73 10.73 -2.72
C ILE A 106 6.52 10.57 -4.00
N THR A 107 6.61 9.34 -4.50
CA THR A 107 7.16 9.00 -5.81
C THR A 107 6.04 8.49 -6.69
N ARG A 108 5.91 9.02 -7.90
CA ARG A 108 4.77 8.77 -8.80
C ARG A 108 5.18 7.94 -10.02
N ASN A 109 4.18 7.51 -10.78
CA ASN A 109 4.31 6.87 -12.09
C ASN A 109 4.97 5.48 -12.05
N PHE A 110 4.61 4.67 -11.07
CA PHE A 110 5.03 3.27 -11.06
C PHE A 110 4.27 2.46 -12.10
N THR A 111 5.00 1.61 -12.80
CA THR A 111 4.42 0.49 -13.55
C THR A 111 4.24 -0.70 -12.61
N ARG A 112 3.55 -1.74 -13.06
CA ARG A 112 3.41 -2.98 -12.32
C ARG A 112 4.76 -3.57 -11.94
N GLU A 113 5.70 -3.59 -12.88
CA GLU A 113 7.05 -4.14 -12.72
C GLU A 113 7.89 -3.29 -11.77
N SER A 114 7.89 -1.96 -11.95
CA SER A 114 8.66 -1.07 -11.08
C SER A 114 8.09 -1.01 -9.66
N LEU A 115 6.77 -1.09 -9.50
CA LEU A 115 6.13 -1.19 -8.19
C LEU A 115 6.56 -2.45 -7.45
N GLN A 116 6.54 -3.58 -8.12
CA GLN A 116 6.93 -4.86 -7.53
C GLN A 116 8.40 -4.84 -7.09
N GLY A 117 9.29 -4.32 -7.93
CA GLY A 117 10.70 -4.19 -7.61
C GLY A 117 10.95 -3.28 -6.40
N GLU A 118 10.28 -2.14 -6.37
CA GLU A 118 10.41 -1.19 -5.26
C GLU A 118 9.84 -1.75 -3.95
N LEU A 119 8.68 -2.38 -3.99
CA LEU A 119 8.11 -3.02 -2.80
C LEU A 119 8.99 -4.15 -2.28
N ALA A 120 9.60 -4.95 -3.16
CA ALA A 120 10.54 -5.98 -2.76
C ALA A 120 11.75 -5.38 -2.04
N ASN A 121 12.32 -4.29 -2.56
CA ASN A 121 13.44 -3.60 -1.95
C ASN A 121 13.10 -3.00 -0.58
N LEU A 122 11.90 -2.47 -0.42
CA LEU A 122 11.47 -1.78 0.81
C LEU A 122 10.98 -2.73 1.90
N LEU A 123 10.40 -3.86 1.53
CA LEU A 123 9.66 -4.73 2.47
C LEU A 123 10.36 -6.06 2.77
N LEU A 124 11.27 -6.50 1.91
CA LEU A 124 11.98 -7.77 2.08
C LEU A 124 13.38 -7.55 2.60
N GLU A 125 13.80 -8.39 3.55
CA GLU A 125 15.20 -8.41 3.98
C GLU A 125 16.11 -8.96 2.87
N PRO A 126 17.40 -8.57 2.84
CA PRO A 126 18.33 -9.04 1.79
C PRO A 126 18.45 -10.57 1.69
N GLU A 127 18.27 -11.28 2.80
CA GLU A 127 18.29 -12.74 2.82
C GLU A 127 17.02 -13.33 2.18
N ASP A 128 15.87 -12.68 2.39
CA ASP A 128 14.61 -13.06 1.76
C ASP A 128 14.63 -12.83 0.25
N LEU A 129 15.30 -11.80 -0.21
CA LEU A 129 15.47 -11.51 -1.63
C LEU A 129 16.27 -12.61 -2.33
N LYS A 130 17.26 -13.20 -1.66
CA LYS A 130 18.07 -14.30 -2.20
C LYS A 130 17.30 -15.62 -2.23
N SER A 131 16.50 -15.91 -1.19
CA SER A 131 15.74 -17.17 -1.06
C SER A 131 14.46 -17.17 -1.88
N LYS A 132 13.80 -16.02 -2.02
CA LYS A 132 12.51 -15.87 -2.72
C LYS A 132 12.64 -15.45 -4.18
N GLY A 133 13.83 -15.15 -4.66
CA GLY A 133 14.09 -14.89 -6.07
C GLY A 133 13.59 -16.05 -6.97
N GLY A 134 13.63 -17.30 -6.47
CA GLY A 134 13.04 -18.46 -7.12
C GLY A 134 11.50 -18.50 -7.01
N PHE A 135 10.92 -18.13 -5.88
CA PHE A 135 9.48 -18.20 -5.65
C PHE A 135 8.71 -17.11 -6.41
N PHE A 136 9.14 -15.87 -6.34
CA PHE A 136 8.54 -14.80 -7.11
C PHE A 136 8.75 -14.95 -8.61
N ALA A 137 9.92 -15.41 -9.05
CA ALA A 137 10.19 -15.70 -10.45
C ALA A 137 9.32 -16.85 -10.99
N SER A 138 8.99 -17.88 -10.17
CA SER A 138 8.11 -18.98 -10.56
C SER A 138 6.65 -18.54 -10.68
N LEU A 139 6.17 -17.67 -9.78
CA LEU A 139 4.83 -17.09 -9.86
C LEU A 139 4.63 -16.21 -11.11
N TRP A 140 5.70 -15.57 -11.58
CA TRP A 140 5.66 -14.72 -12.78
C TRP A 140 5.73 -15.53 -14.07
N ARG A 141 6.52 -16.62 -14.11
CA ARG A 141 6.61 -17.49 -15.29
C ARG A 141 5.28 -18.14 -15.64
N ASN A 142 4.52 -18.57 -14.64
CA ASN A 142 3.23 -19.24 -14.87
C ASN A 142 2.12 -18.30 -15.37
N LYS A 143 2.30 -16.98 -15.30
CA LYS A 143 1.31 -16.01 -15.80
C LYS A 143 1.54 -15.56 -17.24
N ASN A 144 2.74 -15.73 -17.75
CA ASN A 144 3.09 -15.32 -19.12
C ASN A 144 2.95 -16.45 -20.16
N GLU A 145 2.60 -17.66 -19.73
CA GLU A 145 2.38 -18.82 -20.62
C GLU A 145 0.89 -19.12 -20.89
N LYS A 146 0.01 -18.16 -20.58
CA LYS A 146 -1.42 -18.31 -20.91
C LYS A 146 -1.88 -17.19 -21.82
#